data_638f6ce9ba94b1eeed206fd1a36c0b86
#
_entry.id   638f6ce9ba94b1eeed206fd1a36c0b86
#
_cell.length_a   1.000
_cell.length_b   1.000
_cell.length_c   1.000
_cell.angle_alpha   90.00
_cell.angle_beta   90.00
_cell.angle_gamma   90.00
#
_symmetry.space_group_name_H-M   'P 1'
#
loop_
_entity.id
_entity.type
_entity.pdbx_description
1 polymer ?
#
loop_
_entity_poly.entity_id
_entity_poly.type
_entity_poly.pdbx_seq_one_letter_code
_entity_poly.pdbx_strand_id
1 'polypeptide(L)'
;MRKLIYSVVALLAMWSCSDDDNVTAKPEVDITGEVTNVVKVNADLTVSLSTDKACYKPGETVTFTATGAIPADAKVRYRNGSEVVGEQAAGGQTWTWTAPDADFTGYLVDVYRTEGDGSETVLGTIGVDVSSDWTRFPRYGFVATFDASKTADGVIEQEMAFLNRCHINGVQFQDWHNKHHWPLGGTREQLDEVYKDIANRDVYTSVIKKYIDVPHAYG
;
A
#
# COMPACT_ATOMS: atom_id res chain seq x y z
N MET A 1 23.18 -41.13 -42.08
CA MET A 1 22.21 -40.03 -42.27
C MET A 1 21.37 -39.72 -40.99
N ARG A 2 20.99 -40.68 -40.17
CA ARG A 2 20.20 -40.40 -38.92
C ARG A 2 20.94 -39.56 -37.86
N LYS A 3 22.25 -39.71 -37.72
CA LYS A 3 23.06 -39.00 -36.71
C LYS A 3 23.30 -37.51 -37.04
N LEU A 4 23.24 -37.15 -38.31
CA LEU A 4 23.41 -35.75 -38.75
C LEU A 4 22.15 -34.89 -38.48
N ILE A 5 20.97 -35.50 -38.52
CA ILE A 5 19.69 -34.83 -38.29
C ILE A 5 19.54 -34.42 -36.81
N TYR A 6 19.99 -35.27 -35.89
CA TYR A 6 19.94 -34.94 -34.45
C TYR A 6 20.91 -33.83 -34.06
N SER A 7 22.06 -33.74 -34.72
CA SER A 7 23.02 -32.63 -34.48
C SER A 7 22.51 -31.29 -35.00
N VAL A 8 21.79 -31.26 -36.12
CA VAL A 8 21.21 -30.01 -36.66
C VAL A 8 20.01 -29.56 -35.83
N VAL A 9 19.17 -30.45 -35.34
CA VAL A 9 18.04 -30.13 -34.44
C VAL A 9 18.54 -29.61 -33.10
N ALA A 10 19.61 -30.17 -32.56
CA ALA A 10 20.21 -29.73 -31.31
C ALA A 10 20.84 -28.33 -31.43
N LEU A 11 21.46 -28.01 -32.60
CA LEU A 11 22.00 -26.66 -32.87
C LEU A 11 20.88 -25.62 -33.04
N LEU A 12 19.77 -25.98 -33.68
CA LEU A 12 18.63 -25.08 -33.85
C LEU A 12 17.88 -24.83 -32.53
N ALA A 13 17.85 -25.79 -31.62
CA ALA A 13 17.26 -25.59 -30.28
C ALA A 13 18.12 -24.68 -29.37
N MET A 14 19.41 -24.62 -29.61
CA MET A 14 20.29 -23.69 -28.85
C MET A 14 20.28 -22.24 -29.37
N TRP A 15 19.73 -22.01 -30.55
CA TRP A 15 19.59 -20.66 -31.11
C TRP A 15 18.21 -20.03 -30.84
N SER A 16 17.31 -20.76 -30.16
CA SER A 16 15.99 -20.25 -29.77
C SER A 16 15.98 -19.51 -28.43
N CYS A 17 17.10 -19.47 -27.72
CA CYS A 17 17.34 -18.56 -26.62
C CYS A 17 18.32 -17.51 -27.11
N SER A 18 17.91 -16.66 -28.05
CA SER A 18 18.67 -15.47 -28.34
C SER A 18 18.37 -14.47 -27.22
N ASP A 19 19.35 -14.33 -26.41
CA ASP A 19 19.53 -13.27 -25.47
C ASP A 19 19.14 -11.93 -26.08
N ASP A 20 18.41 -11.15 -25.33
CA ASP A 20 18.38 -9.72 -25.50
C ASP A 20 19.80 -9.21 -25.24
N ASP A 21 20.64 -9.21 -26.26
CA ASP A 21 22.02 -8.70 -26.22
C ASP A 21 22.11 -7.19 -25.91
N ASN A 22 21.01 -6.58 -25.46
CA ASN A 22 20.93 -5.22 -24.97
C ASN A 22 20.72 -5.09 -23.46
N VAL A 23 20.92 -6.15 -22.70
CA VAL A 23 21.11 -5.99 -21.27
C VAL A 23 22.50 -5.38 -21.10
N THR A 24 22.56 -4.06 -21.05
CA THR A 24 23.73 -3.36 -20.50
C THR A 24 24.04 -4.05 -19.17
N ALA A 25 25.22 -4.66 -19.09
CA ALA A 25 25.67 -5.34 -17.89
C ALA A 25 25.37 -4.41 -16.71
N LYS A 26 24.56 -4.88 -15.75
CA LYS A 26 24.36 -4.11 -14.53
C LYS A 26 25.74 -3.77 -14.01
N PRO A 27 26.03 -2.52 -13.65
CA PRO A 27 27.32 -2.18 -13.09
C PRO A 27 27.56 -3.14 -11.92
N GLU A 28 28.68 -3.84 -11.98
CA GLU A 28 29.13 -4.72 -10.91
C GLU A 28 29.30 -3.83 -9.69
N VAL A 29 28.42 -3.97 -8.71
CA VAL A 29 28.53 -3.22 -7.47
C VAL A 29 29.71 -3.81 -6.72
N ASP A 30 30.81 -3.08 -6.66
CA ASP A 30 31.95 -3.45 -5.82
C ASP A 30 31.52 -3.40 -4.35
N ILE A 31 31.20 -4.58 -3.80
CA ILE A 31 30.82 -4.76 -2.39
C ILE A 31 32.03 -5.02 -1.49
N THR A 32 33.25 -4.90 -2.02
CA THR A 32 34.49 -5.14 -1.24
C THR A 32 34.96 -3.89 -0.49
N GLY A 33 34.34 -2.73 -0.70
CA GLY A 33 34.57 -1.53 0.09
C GLY A 33 34.21 -1.77 1.56
N GLU A 34 35.12 -1.45 2.50
CA GLU A 34 34.78 -1.41 3.92
C GLU A 34 33.58 -0.47 4.11
N VAL A 35 32.46 -1.03 4.56
CA VAL A 35 31.31 -0.23 4.96
C VAL A 35 31.65 0.44 6.28
N THR A 36 32.30 1.60 6.20
CA THR A 36 32.60 2.44 7.35
C THR A 36 31.37 3.28 7.70
N ASN A 37 31.03 3.36 8.98
CA ASN A 37 29.89 4.15 9.50
C ASN A 37 28.49 3.57 9.27
N VAL A 38 28.31 2.26 9.42
CA VAL A 38 26.95 1.69 9.54
C VAL A 38 26.39 2.05 10.91
N VAL A 39 25.38 2.91 10.91
CA VAL A 39 24.59 3.12 12.12
C VAL A 39 23.79 1.84 12.37
N LYS A 40 23.99 1.23 13.53
CA LYS A 40 23.20 0.08 13.94
C LYS A 40 21.78 0.56 14.25
N VAL A 41 20.79 0.04 13.52
CA VAL A 41 19.38 0.35 13.72
C VAL A 41 18.69 -0.82 14.41
N ASN A 42 18.06 -0.55 15.55
CA ASN A 42 17.20 -1.48 16.28
C ASN A 42 15.74 -1.06 16.06
N ALA A 43 14.80 -1.95 16.30
CA ALA A 43 13.38 -1.66 16.30
C ALA A 43 12.77 -2.04 17.65
N ASP A 44 12.08 -1.08 18.27
CA ASP A 44 11.25 -1.28 19.46
C ASP A 44 9.94 -0.52 19.24
N LEU A 45 9.02 -1.14 18.47
CA LEU A 45 7.81 -0.51 17.93
C LEU A 45 6.74 -0.30 19.03
N THR A 46 7.03 0.58 19.97
CA THR A 46 6.16 0.97 21.09
C THR A 46 5.23 2.14 20.76
N VAL A 47 5.47 2.81 19.62
CA VAL A 47 4.67 3.92 19.12
C VAL A 47 3.92 3.50 17.87
N SER A 48 2.59 3.54 17.89
CA SER A 48 1.74 3.34 16.72
C SER A 48 1.48 4.68 16.05
N LEU A 49 1.69 4.74 14.74
CA LEU A 49 1.49 5.93 13.93
C LEU A 49 0.28 5.79 13.03
N SER A 50 -0.43 6.88 12.81
CA SER A 50 -1.51 7.01 11.83
C SER A 50 -1.44 8.36 11.13
N THR A 51 -2.04 8.44 9.95
CA THR A 51 -2.24 9.65 9.17
C THR A 51 -3.74 9.86 8.91
N ASP A 52 -4.14 11.08 8.62
CA ASP A 52 -5.52 11.41 8.23
C ASP A 52 -5.91 10.80 6.88
N LYS A 53 -4.94 10.56 5.99
CA LYS A 53 -5.10 9.85 4.71
C LYS A 53 -3.94 8.88 4.47
N ALA A 54 -4.10 7.93 3.54
CA ALA A 54 -3.01 7.08 3.08
C ALA A 54 -2.24 7.68 1.90
N CYS A 55 -2.90 8.52 1.08
CA CYS A 55 -2.32 9.14 -0.11
C CYS A 55 -2.54 10.65 -0.09
N TYR A 56 -1.53 11.40 -0.48
CA TYR A 56 -1.52 12.87 -0.52
C TYR A 56 -1.07 13.35 -1.90
N LYS A 57 -1.52 14.54 -2.30
CA LYS A 57 -1.00 15.20 -3.49
C LYS A 57 0.36 15.85 -3.19
N PRO A 58 1.22 16.08 -4.21
CA PRO A 58 2.42 16.88 -4.06
C PRO A 58 2.12 18.23 -3.36
N GLY A 59 2.93 18.60 -2.36
CA GLY A 59 2.77 19.81 -1.57
C GLY A 59 1.63 19.79 -0.55
N GLU A 60 0.87 18.71 -0.43
CA GLU A 60 -0.21 18.61 0.55
C GLU A 60 0.33 18.41 1.98
N THR A 61 -0.39 18.90 2.96
CA THR A 61 -0.04 18.74 4.38
C THR A 61 -0.53 17.39 4.89
N VAL A 62 0.39 16.60 5.42
CA VAL A 62 0.15 15.32 6.11
C VAL A 62 0.02 15.58 7.59
N THR A 63 -1.05 15.11 8.22
CA THR A 63 -1.23 15.16 9.67
C THR A 63 -0.97 13.79 10.27
N PHE A 64 0.03 13.67 11.13
CA PHE A 64 0.37 12.46 11.86
C PHE A 64 -0.22 12.48 13.26
N THR A 65 -0.65 11.30 13.71
CA THR A 65 -1.05 11.04 15.09
C THR A 65 -0.31 9.82 15.60
N ALA A 66 0.33 9.95 16.77
CA ALA A 66 1.02 8.88 17.45
C ALA A 66 0.26 8.42 18.68
N THR A 67 0.25 7.13 18.93
CA THR A 67 -0.26 6.51 20.16
C THR A 67 0.87 5.74 20.82
N GLY A 68 1.06 5.93 22.13
CA GLY A 68 2.20 5.42 22.88
C GLY A 68 3.05 6.54 23.46
N ALA A 69 4.04 6.18 24.27
CA ALA A 69 4.93 7.16 24.87
C ALA A 69 6.05 7.53 23.91
N ILE A 70 6.15 8.80 23.55
CA ILE A 70 7.24 9.34 22.76
C ILE A 70 8.28 9.97 23.74
N PRO A 71 9.53 9.47 23.79
CA PRO A 71 10.58 10.09 24.56
C PRO A 71 10.84 11.54 24.15
N ALA A 72 11.24 12.39 25.11
CA ALA A 72 11.47 13.82 24.84
C ALA A 72 12.64 14.09 23.88
N ASP A 73 13.57 13.16 23.78
CA ASP A 73 14.73 13.18 22.88
C ASP A 73 14.48 12.51 21.53
N ALA A 74 13.26 11.98 21.30
CA ALA A 74 12.91 11.34 20.05
C ALA A 74 12.83 12.36 18.91
N LYS A 75 13.13 11.86 17.72
CA LYS A 75 13.05 12.60 16.46
C LYS A 75 12.10 11.92 15.49
N VAL A 76 11.63 12.69 14.53
CA VAL A 76 10.87 12.20 13.37
C VAL A 76 11.74 12.39 12.13
N ARG A 77 11.91 11.31 11.37
CA ARG A 77 12.68 11.29 10.13
C ARG A 77 11.76 10.90 8.97
N TYR A 78 11.86 11.65 7.88
CA TYR A 78 11.16 11.39 6.62
C TYR A 78 12.19 10.90 5.61
N ARG A 79 11.94 9.74 4.98
CA ARG A 79 12.91 9.17 4.04
C ARG A 79 12.25 8.55 2.82
N ASN A 80 12.92 8.68 1.68
CA ASN A 80 12.65 7.93 0.47
C ASN A 80 13.72 6.84 0.32
N GLY A 81 13.36 5.57 0.51
CA GLY A 81 14.35 4.51 0.62
C GLY A 81 15.34 4.75 1.75
N SER A 82 16.62 4.90 1.41
CA SER A 82 17.69 5.23 2.36
C SER A 82 17.98 6.73 2.49
N GLU A 83 17.45 7.55 1.60
CA GLU A 83 17.64 9.00 1.61
C GLU A 83 16.74 9.68 2.63
N VAL A 84 17.31 10.44 3.55
CA VAL A 84 16.58 11.27 4.51
C VAL A 84 16.26 12.61 3.84
N VAL A 85 14.97 12.86 3.60
CA VAL A 85 14.48 14.09 2.96
C VAL A 85 14.06 15.16 3.96
N GLY A 86 13.99 14.82 5.23
CA GLY A 86 13.68 15.75 6.31
C GLY A 86 13.78 15.10 7.69
N GLU A 87 14.02 15.93 8.70
CA GLU A 87 14.08 15.52 10.11
C GLU A 87 13.59 16.63 11.01
N GLN A 88 12.91 16.30 12.08
CA GLN A 88 12.49 17.25 13.12
C GLN A 88 12.47 16.56 14.50
N ALA A 89 12.42 17.35 15.56
CA ALA A 89 12.15 16.83 16.90
C ALA A 89 10.72 16.27 16.98
N ALA A 90 10.50 15.18 17.69
CA ALA A 90 9.18 14.64 17.97
C ALA A 90 8.49 15.55 19.01
N GLY A 91 7.79 16.57 18.56
CA GLY A 91 7.21 17.63 19.40
C GLY A 91 5.92 17.26 20.14
N GLY A 92 5.51 15.99 20.14
CA GLY A 92 4.27 15.53 20.77
C GLY A 92 3.59 14.41 20.00
N GLN A 93 2.34 14.12 20.36
CA GLN A 93 1.56 13.04 19.74
C GLN A 93 0.91 13.40 18.40
N THR A 94 0.93 14.66 18.02
CA THR A 94 0.40 15.12 16.73
C THR A 94 1.34 16.13 16.12
N TRP A 95 1.66 15.96 14.86
CA TRP A 95 2.49 16.90 14.09
C TRP A 95 2.09 16.89 12.62
N THR A 96 2.60 17.86 11.87
CA THR A 96 2.36 17.97 10.44
C THR A 96 3.67 17.97 9.66
N TRP A 97 3.59 17.56 8.41
CA TRP A 97 4.66 17.61 7.43
C TRP A 97 4.08 17.97 6.07
N THR A 98 4.76 18.85 5.33
CA THR A 98 4.37 19.14 3.95
C THR A 98 5.03 18.10 3.04
N ALA A 99 4.22 17.36 2.29
CA ALA A 99 4.71 16.41 1.32
C ALA A 99 5.55 17.13 0.26
N PRO A 100 6.69 16.56 -0.17
CA PRO A 100 7.48 17.13 -1.26
C PRO A 100 6.69 17.23 -2.57
N ASP A 101 7.18 18.08 -3.48
CA ASP A 101 6.57 18.26 -4.81
C ASP A 101 6.82 17.09 -5.77
N ALA A 102 7.64 16.11 -5.37
CA ALA A 102 7.91 14.91 -6.15
C ALA A 102 6.66 14.02 -6.19
N ASP A 103 6.07 13.89 -7.38
CA ASP A 103 4.90 13.05 -7.61
C ASP A 103 5.26 11.56 -7.71
N PHE A 104 4.29 10.70 -7.47
CA PHE A 104 4.42 9.23 -7.55
C PHE A 104 5.56 8.69 -6.68
N THR A 105 5.69 9.20 -5.48
CA THR A 105 6.77 8.89 -4.55
C THR A 105 6.21 8.42 -3.22
N GLY A 106 6.77 7.33 -2.68
CA GLY A 106 6.48 6.85 -1.33
C GLY A 106 7.54 7.31 -0.33
N TYR A 107 7.10 7.62 0.86
CA TYR A 107 7.97 7.98 1.98
C TYR A 107 7.73 7.04 3.15
N LEU A 108 8.79 6.78 3.91
CA LEU A 108 8.70 6.17 5.23
C LEU A 108 8.97 7.24 6.28
N VAL A 109 8.17 7.25 7.32
CA VAL A 109 8.28 8.20 8.43
C VAL A 109 8.56 7.41 9.69
N ASP A 110 9.73 7.61 10.26
CA ASP A 110 10.18 6.92 11.46
C ASP A 110 10.17 7.88 12.65
N VAL A 111 9.59 7.48 13.77
CA VAL A 111 9.86 8.04 15.08
C VAL A 111 10.99 7.23 15.68
N TYR A 112 12.11 7.85 16.03
CA TYR A 112 13.29 7.17 16.49
C TYR A 112 14.06 7.97 17.55
N ARG A 113 14.94 7.33 18.25
CA ARG A 113 15.92 7.97 19.13
C ARG A 113 17.33 7.47 18.83
N THR A 114 18.32 8.29 19.15
CA THR A 114 19.73 7.92 19.09
C THR A 114 20.17 7.48 20.48
N GLU A 115 20.78 6.31 20.59
CA GLU A 115 21.28 5.77 21.84
C GLU A 115 22.66 6.34 22.18
N GLY A 116 23.11 6.15 23.42
CA GLY A 116 24.37 6.69 23.87
C GLY A 116 25.62 6.13 23.17
N ASP A 117 25.51 4.99 22.51
CA ASP A 117 26.56 4.37 21.69
C ASP A 117 26.50 4.80 20.21
N GLY A 118 25.59 5.72 19.86
CA GLY A 118 25.39 6.17 18.49
C GLY A 118 24.51 5.26 17.63
N SER A 119 24.02 4.15 18.18
CA SER A 119 22.99 3.35 17.50
C SER A 119 21.64 4.07 17.51
N GLU A 120 20.74 3.64 16.65
CA GLU A 120 19.37 4.18 16.59
C GLU A 120 18.35 3.12 16.97
N THR A 121 17.30 3.54 17.67
CA THR A 121 16.14 2.70 17.95
C THR A 121 14.90 3.33 17.34
N VAL A 122 14.28 2.66 16.35
CA VAL A 122 13.01 3.05 15.75
C VAL A 122 11.87 2.63 16.67
N LEU A 123 11.07 3.59 17.10
CA LEU A 123 9.95 3.43 18.02
C LEU A 123 8.62 3.25 17.30
N GLY A 124 8.50 3.78 16.10
CA GLY A 124 7.32 3.65 15.26
C GLY A 124 7.64 4.03 13.81
N THR A 125 6.93 3.44 12.88
CA THR A 125 7.09 3.75 11.44
C THR A 125 5.75 3.72 10.73
N ILE A 126 5.60 4.53 9.69
CA ILE A 126 4.43 4.56 8.81
C ILE A 126 4.84 4.94 7.39
N GLY A 127 4.11 4.43 6.39
CA GLY A 127 4.24 4.85 5.00
C GLY A 127 3.36 6.07 4.70
N VAL A 128 3.81 6.89 3.76
CA VAL A 128 3.03 7.99 3.16
C VAL A 128 3.23 7.94 1.65
N ASP A 129 2.14 7.84 0.91
CA ASP A 129 2.17 7.94 -0.54
C ASP A 129 1.87 9.38 -0.98
N VAL A 130 2.66 9.87 -1.93
CA VAL A 130 2.43 11.15 -2.61
C VAL A 130 2.12 10.86 -4.07
N SER A 131 0.88 11.08 -4.49
CA SER A 131 0.41 10.80 -5.84
C SER A 131 -0.74 11.72 -6.23
N SER A 132 -0.62 12.37 -7.37
CA SER A 132 -1.70 13.17 -7.98
C SER A 132 -2.71 12.31 -8.74
N ASP A 133 -2.37 11.05 -9.04
CA ASP A 133 -3.19 10.11 -9.80
C ASP A 133 -3.06 8.69 -9.23
N TRP A 134 -4.12 8.22 -8.55
CA TRP A 134 -4.15 6.89 -7.94
C TRP A 134 -4.02 5.76 -8.97
N THR A 135 -4.41 6.01 -10.22
CA THR A 135 -4.39 4.98 -11.28
C THR A 135 -2.98 4.61 -11.75
N ARG A 136 -1.97 5.42 -11.41
CA ARG A 136 -0.57 5.16 -11.76
C ARG A 136 0.01 3.99 -10.97
N PHE A 137 -0.42 3.82 -9.72
CA PHE A 137 0.03 2.74 -8.83
C PHE A 137 -1.18 2.12 -8.11
N PRO A 138 -2.10 1.48 -8.85
CA PRO A 138 -3.30 0.92 -8.26
C PRO A 138 -2.95 -0.26 -7.35
N ARG A 139 -3.49 -0.22 -6.14
CA ARG A 139 -3.44 -1.30 -5.17
C ARG A 139 -4.87 -1.69 -4.84
N TYR A 140 -5.28 -2.88 -5.29
CA TYR A 140 -6.64 -3.35 -5.13
C TYR A 140 -6.80 -4.21 -3.89
N GLY A 141 -7.86 -3.91 -3.11
CA GLY A 141 -8.45 -4.82 -2.15
C GLY A 141 -9.74 -5.41 -2.67
N PHE A 142 -10.10 -6.61 -2.19
CA PHE A 142 -11.34 -7.28 -2.58
C PHE A 142 -12.30 -7.28 -1.40
N VAL A 143 -13.58 -6.99 -1.68
CA VAL A 143 -14.69 -7.23 -0.77
C VAL A 143 -15.62 -8.27 -1.39
N ALA A 144 -16.02 -9.26 -0.60
CA ALA A 144 -16.80 -10.40 -1.07
C ALA A 144 -17.97 -10.76 -0.15
N THR A 145 -18.22 -9.97 0.90
CA THR A 145 -19.30 -10.22 1.86
C THR A 145 -20.25 -9.03 1.85
N PHE A 146 -21.49 -9.28 1.45
CA PHE A 146 -22.53 -8.25 1.28
C PHE A 146 -23.81 -8.60 2.01
N ASP A 147 -23.73 -9.52 2.98
CA ASP A 147 -24.88 -10.03 3.73
C ASP A 147 -25.24 -9.17 4.96
N ALA A 148 -26.17 -9.66 5.76
CA ALA A 148 -26.66 -8.98 6.96
C ALA A 148 -25.57 -8.62 7.97
N SER A 149 -24.43 -9.33 8.00
CA SER A 149 -23.33 -9.03 8.92
C SER A 149 -22.67 -7.68 8.67
N LYS A 150 -22.87 -7.11 7.48
CA LYS A 150 -22.33 -5.81 7.04
C LYS A 150 -23.33 -4.65 7.18
N THR A 151 -24.54 -4.90 7.64
CA THR A 151 -25.59 -3.85 7.76
C THR A 151 -25.42 -2.94 8.97
N ALA A 152 -24.73 -3.41 10.02
CA ALA A 152 -24.55 -2.63 11.23
C ALA A 152 -23.67 -1.39 11.00
N ASP A 153 -23.98 -0.31 11.72
CA ASP A 153 -23.21 0.94 11.64
C ASP A 153 -21.77 0.74 12.09
N GLY A 154 -20.86 1.39 11.40
CA GLY A 154 -19.42 1.38 11.69
C GLY A 154 -18.67 0.17 11.15
N VAL A 155 -19.33 -0.92 10.72
CA VAL A 155 -18.65 -2.14 10.24
C VAL A 155 -17.87 -1.87 8.96
N ILE A 156 -18.53 -1.31 7.95
CA ILE A 156 -17.90 -1.00 6.66
C ILE A 156 -16.89 0.15 6.81
N GLU A 157 -17.22 1.15 7.62
CA GLU A 157 -16.32 2.27 7.91
C GLU A 157 -15.00 1.79 8.53
N GLN A 158 -15.04 0.87 9.48
CA GLN A 158 -13.84 0.29 10.09
C GLN A 158 -13.02 -0.55 9.09
N GLU A 159 -13.70 -1.32 8.25
CA GLU A 159 -13.06 -2.13 7.22
C GLU A 159 -12.36 -1.24 6.17
N MET A 160 -13.03 -0.20 5.70
CA MET A 160 -12.44 0.75 4.74
C MET A 160 -11.31 1.57 5.36
N ALA A 161 -11.45 1.99 6.62
CA ALA A 161 -10.35 2.64 7.35
C ALA A 161 -9.12 1.73 7.49
N PHE A 162 -9.33 0.42 7.69
CA PHE A 162 -8.23 -0.54 7.71
C PHE A 162 -7.55 -0.67 6.36
N LEU A 163 -8.33 -0.83 5.27
CA LEU A 163 -7.78 -0.92 3.91
C LEU A 163 -7.02 0.36 3.53
N ASN A 164 -7.54 1.53 3.90
CA ASN A 164 -6.87 2.80 3.69
C ASN A 164 -5.51 2.85 4.41
N ARG A 165 -5.43 2.41 5.68
CA ARG A 165 -4.14 2.30 6.39
C ARG A 165 -3.16 1.33 5.75
N CYS A 166 -3.65 0.34 5.01
CA CYS A 166 -2.84 -0.59 4.22
C CYS A 166 -2.48 -0.02 2.83
N HIS A 167 -2.79 1.23 2.56
CA HIS A 167 -2.55 1.91 1.28
C HIS A 167 -3.28 1.25 0.10
N ILE A 168 -4.40 0.57 0.35
CA ILE A 168 -5.31 0.09 -0.69
C ILE A 168 -6.10 1.28 -1.20
N ASN A 169 -5.97 1.57 -2.49
CA ASN A 169 -6.58 2.73 -3.15
C ASN A 169 -7.63 2.37 -4.21
N GLY A 170 -7.94 1.10 -4.33
CA GLY A 170 -9.03 0.60 -5.17
C GLY A 170 -9.71 -0.60 -4.51
N VAL A 171 -11.04 -0.63 -4.48
CA VAL A 171 -11.81 -1.75 -3.94
C VAL A 171 -12.58 -2.42 -5.06
N GLN A 172 -12.35 -3.73 -5.21
CA GLN A 172 -13.06 -4.55 -6.18
C GLN A 172 -14.08 -5.43 -5.46
N PHE A 173 -15.30 -5.45 -5.98
CA PHE A 173 -16.39 -6.28 -5.49
C PHE A 173 -16.35 -7.64 -6.17
N GLN A 174 -16.35 -8.71 -5.38
CA GLN A 174 -16.32 -10.07 -5.87
C GLN A 174 -17.64 -10.79 -5.54
N ASP A 175 -18.15 -11.55 -6.51
CA ASP A 175 -19.30 -12.46 -6.37
C ASP A 175 -20.56 -11.81 -5.75
N TRP A 176 -20.93 -10.65 -6.24
CA TRP A 176 -22.09 -9.89 -5.77
C TRP A 176 -23.27 -9.90 -6.75
N HIS A 177 -23.08 -10.47 -7.95
CA HIS A 177 -24.05 -10.44 -9.02
C HIS A 177 -25.25 -11.34 -8.74
N ASN A 178 -26.45 -10.85 -8.98
CA ASN A 178 -27.65 -11.68 -9.01
C ASN A 178 -27.58 -12.74 -10.13
N LYS A 179 -27.21 -12.31 -11.33
CA LYS A 179 -26.95 -13.16 -12.50
C LYS A 179 -25.79 -12.56 -13.29
N HIS A 180 -25.11 -13.37 -14.10
CA HIS A 180 -24.00 -12.89 -14.92
C HIS A 180 -24.35 -11.71 -15.83
N HIS A 181 -25.58 -11.68 -16.38
CA HIS A 181 -26.05 -10.63 -17.28
C HIS A 181 -26.98 -9.62 -16.59
N TRP A 182 -27.31 -9.82 -15.34
CA TRP A 182 -28.17 -8.95 -14.55
C TRP A 182 -27.64 -8.85 -13.12
N PRO A 183 -26.74 -7.91 -12.88
CA PRO A 183 -25.95 -7.91 -11.65
C PRO A 183 -26.74 -7.58 -10.38
N LEU A 184 -27.74 -6.70 -10.46
CA LEU A 184 -28.56 -6.32 -9.30
C LEU A 184 -29.87 -7.11 -9.28
N GLY A 185 -30.41 -7.35 -8.10
CA GLY A 185 -31.78 -7.87 -7.94
C GLY A 185 -32.83 -6.80 -8.23
N GLY A 186 -34.03 -7.23 -8.68
CA GLY A 186 -35.13 -6.33 -9.02
C GLY A 186 -35.06 -5.77 -10.42
N THR A 187 -35.58 -4.56 -10.61
CA THR A 187 -35.59 -3.82 -11.90
C THR A 187 -34.72 -2.55 -11.77
N ARG A 188 -34.48 -1.89 -12.90
CA ARG A 188 -33.76 -0.62 -12.93
C ARG A 188 -34.47 0.47 -12.13
N GLU A 189 -35.81 0.45 -12.15
CA GLU A 189 -36.66 1.43 -11.47
C GLU A 189 -36.85 1.09 -10.01
N GLN A 190 -36.75 -0.19 -9.64
CA GLN A 190 -36.94 -0.68 -8.29
C GLN A 190 -36.01 -1.85 -8.03
N LEU A 191 -34.91 -1.56 -7.31
CA LEU A 191 -33.97 -2.59 -6.88
C LEU A 191 -34.53 -3.34 -5.66
N ASP A 192 -34.27 -4.65 -5.62
CA ASP A 192 -34.53 -5.43 -4.42
C ASP A 192 -33.55 -5.01 -3.31
N GLU A 193 -34.05 -4.85 -2.08
CA GLU A 193 -33.17 -4.58 -0.94
C GLU A 193 -32.25 -5.78 -0.65
N VAL A 194 -32.80 -6.99 -0.82
CA VAL A 194 -32.05 -8.24 -0.65
C VAL A 194 -32.29 -9.14 -1.85
N TYR A 195 -31.24 -9.64 -2.45
CA TYR A 195 -31.31 -10.62 -3.52
C TYR A 195 -30.27 -11.74 -3.33
N LYS A 196 -30.41 -12.81 -4.12
CA LYS A 196 -29.42 -13.90 -4.13
C LYS A 196 -28.36 -13.66 -5.20
N ASP A 197 -27.10 -13.85 -4.83
CA ASP A 197 -26.01 -13.86 -5.79
C ASP A 197 -25.96 -15.18 -6.59
N ILE A 198 -24.99 -15.30 -7.49
CA ILE A 198 -24.80 -16.49 -8.32
C ILE A 198 -24.47 -17.76 -7.51
N ALA A 199 -24.02 -17.62 -6.25
CA ALA A 199 -23.74 -18.71 -5.33
C ALA A 199 -24.86 -18.92 -4.30
N ASN A 200 -26.04 -18.30 -4.52
CA ASN A 200 -27.23 -18.39 -3.66
C ASN A 200 -27.03 -17.80 -2.24
N ARG A 201 -26.11 -16.81 -2.09
CA ARG A 201 -25.90 -16.06 -0.83
C ARG A 201 -26.75 -14.79 -0.86
N ASP A 202 -27.15 -14.32 0.33
CA ASP A 202 -27.86 -13.04 0.44
C ASP A 202 -26.91 -11.88 0.19
N VAL A 203 -27.37 -10.92 -0.64
CA VAL A 203 -26.72 -9.65 -0.92
C VAL A 203 -27.67 -8.52 -0.62
N TYR A 204 -27.24 -7.59 0.21
CA TYR A 204 -28.01 -6.39 0.58
C TYR A 204 -27.57 -5.22 -0.30
N THR A 205 -28.51 -4.63 -1.02
CA THR A 205 -28.25 -3.48 -1.89
C THR A 205 -27.76 -2.27 -1.10
N SER A 206 -28.25 -2.07 0.11
CA SER A 206 -27.75 -1.04 1.03
C SER A 206 -26.28 -1.23 1.40
N VAL A 207 -25.84 -2.48 1.58
CA VAL A 207 -24.43 -2.80 1.87
C VAL A 207 -23.55 -2.48 0.67
N ILE A 208 -23.96 -2.84 -0.56
CA ILE A 208 -23.23 -2.48 -1.78
C ILE A 208 -23.07 -0.97 -1.90
N LYS A 209 -24.15 -0.21 -1.71
CA LYS A 209 -24.10 1.27 -1.75
C LYS A 209 -23.11 1.82 -0.72
N LYS A 210 -23.14 1.30 0.50
CA LYS A 210 -22.24 1.73 1.57
C LYS A 210 -20.77 1.46 1.24
N TYR A 211 -20.46 0.31 0.62
CA TYR A 211 -19.11 0.01 0.12
C TYR A 211 -18.67 0.90 -1.07
N ILE A 212 -19.61 1.54 -1.77
CA ILE A 212 -19.30 2.56 -2.78
C ILE A 212 -19.04 3.91 -2.10
N ASP A 213 -19.93 4.32 -1.20
CA ASP A 213 -19.96 5.68 -0.64
C ASP A 213 -18.82 5.91 0.36
N VAL A 214 -18.56 4.94 1.25
CA VAL A 214 -17.57 5.09 2.34
C VAL A 214 -16.14 5.26 1.81
N PRO A 215 -15.63 4.47 0.84
CA PRO A 215 -14.27 4.66 0.31
C PRO A 215 -14.03 6.03 -0.30
N HIS A 216 -15.04 6.62 -0.96
CA HIS A 216 -14.92 7.94 -1.58
C HIS A 216 -14.63 9.07 -0.56
N ALA A 217 -14.86 8.83 0.74
CA ALA A 217 -14.50 9.80 1.78
C ALA A 217 -12.98 9.88 2.03
N TYR A 218 -12.22 8.89 1.55
CA TYR A 218 -10.75 8.86 1.67
C TYR A 218 -10.01 9.42 0.43
N GLY A 219 -10.69 9.86 -0.61
CA GLY A 219 -10.15 10.49 -1.82
C GLY A 219 -10.46 9.79 -3.12
#